data_e5b257bb6e54aff731c8b18e4c02667c
#
_entry.id   e5b257bb6e54aff731c8b18e4c02667c
#
_cell.length_a   1.000
_cell.length_b   1.000
_cell.length_c   1.000
_cell.angle_alpha   90.00
_cell.angle_beta   90.00
_cell.angle_gamma   90.00
#
_symmetry.space_group_name_H-M   'P 1'
#
loop_
_entity.id
_entity.type
_entity.pdbx_description
1 polymer ?
#
loop_
_entity_poly.entity_id
_entity_poly.type
_entity_poly.pdbx_seq_one_letter_code
_entity_poly.pdbx_strand_id
1 'polypeptide(L)'
;YILDPKKTRNLSLISDFGMSNYLDFPDYVELVKMYQNNFLSNDQLYDSRFDRQEKKQQKIHAHHVIQSFSPEDKLSPEEINRIGYETIKELIRGNFRFIVPTHTDKDHIHNHILINSIDLNSDKKLKWDYAQERNLRMISDRLAKEAGAKIIPPNRYSHEQFDTYRKTNHKFELKQRLYFLLENSKNFEDFVAKASVLN
;
A
#
# COMPACT_ATOMS: atom_id res chain seq x y z
N TYR A 1 -11.09 -6.62 -1.86
CA TYR A 1 -10.06 -7.36 -1.11
C TYR A 1 -9.76 -6.73 0.25
N ILE A 2 -9.32 -5.45 0.29
CA ILE A 2 -8.90 -4.78 1.54
C ILE A 2 -10.07 -4.49 2.50
N LEU A 3 -11.29 -4.40 2.00
CA LEU A 3 -12.52 -4.16 2.78
C LEU A 3 -13.31 -5.46 3.00
N ASP A 4 -12.72 -6.64 2.76
CA ASP A 4 -13.39 -7.93 2.90
C ASP A 4 -13.93 -8.10 4.33
N PRO A 5 -15.25 -8.31 4.53
CA PRO A 5 -15.85 -8.47 5.85
C PRO A 5 -15.23 -9.60 6.67
N LYS A 6 -14.81 -10.69 6.00
CA LYS A 6 -14.18 -11.84 6.68
C LYS A 6 -12.82 -11.47 7.29
N LYS A 7 -12.13 -10.47 6.74
CA LYS A 7 -10.81 -10.03 7.18
C LYS A 7 -10.87 -8.90 8.19
N THR A 8 -11.91 -8.08 8.13
CA THR A 8 -12.08 -6.87 8.92
C THR A 8 -13.11 -7.02 10.04
N ARG A 9 -13.34 -8.24 10.53
CA ARG A 9 -14.36 -8.56 11.55
C ARG A 9 -15.72 -7.92 11.22
N ASN A 10 -16.28 -8.28 10.08
CA ASN A 10 -17.53 -7.73 9.57
C ASN A 10 -17.53 -6.20 9.48
N LEU A 11 -16.45 -5.64 8.94
CA LEU A 11 -16.23 -4.19 8.71
C LEU A 11 -16.01 -3.37 9.98
N SER A 12 -16.03 -3.97 11.17
CA SER A 12 -15.84 -3.26 12.45
C SER A 12 -14.41 -2.71 12.63
N LEU A 13 -13.43 -3.25 11.90
CA LEU A 13 -12.04 -2.84 11.94
C LEU A 13 -11.66 -1.97 10.73
N ILE A 14 -12.53 -1.04 10.37
CA ILE A 14 -12.27 -0.04 9.33
C ILE A 14 -12.42 1.34 9.94
N SER A 15 -11.35 2.11 9.95
CA SER A 15 -11.35 3.53 10.29
C SER A 15 -11.12 4.37 9.06
N ASP A 16 -11.64 5.58 9.02
CA ASP A 16 -11.45 6.51 7.91
C ASP A 16 -11.42 7.95 8.36
N PHE A 17 -10.92 8.81 7.48
CA PHE A 17 -10.85 10.24 7.69
C PHE A 17 -11.27 11.01 6.43
N GLY A 18 -12.09 12.03 6.63
CA GLY A 18 -12.54 12.91 5.55
C GLY A 18 -13.55 12.29 4.61
N MET A 19 -14.12 11.12 4.95
CA MET A 19 -15.17 10.49 4.18
C MET A 19 -16.56 11.10 4.53
N SER A 20 -17.50 10.96 3.62
CA SER A 20 -18.89 11.35 3.89
C SER A 20 -19.46 10.48 5.01
N ASN A 21 -20.23 11.09 5.93
CA ASN A 21 -20.89 10.35 7.00
C ASN A 21 -21.85 9.29 6.41
N TYR A 22 -21.65 8.06 6.82
CA TYR A 22 -22.43 6.87 6.43
C TYR A 22 -22.98 6.19 7.68
N LEU A 23 -23.94 6.82 8.28
CA LEU A 23 -24.53 6.27 9.51
C LEU A 23 -25.40 5.03 9.27
N ASP A 24 -25.71 4.68 7.99
CA ASP A 24 -26.60 3.58 7.65
C ASP A 24 -26.18 2.90 6.32
N PHE A 25 -25.01 2.23 6.27
CA PHE A 25 -24.72 1.36 5.12
C PHE A 25 -25.12 -0.09 5.42
N PRO A 26 -26.21 -0.58 4.83
CA PRO A 26 -26.69 -1.92 5.06
C PRO A 26 -25.88 -3.00 4.35
N ASP A 27 -25.01 -2.63 3.36
CA ASP A 27 -24.33 -3.59 2.50
C ASP A 27 -22.87 -3.24 2.23
N TYR A 28 -22.03 -4.28 2.20
CA TYR A 28 -20.62 -4.23 1.82
C TYR A 28 -20.37 -3.58 0.46
N VAL A 29 -21.22 -3.87 -0.53
CA VAL A 29 -21.07 -3.33 -1.89
C VAL A 29 -21.28 -1.82 -1.92
N GLU A 30 -22.24 -1.33 -1.15
CA GLU A 30 -22.50 0.11 -1.02
C GLU A 30 -21.37 0.84 -0.30
N LEU A 31 -20.81 0.23 0.75
CA LEU A 31 -19.63 0.76 1.44
C LEU A 31 -18.42 0.90 0.50
N VAL A 32 -18.14 -0.13 -0.29
CA VAL A 32 -17.05 -0.08 -1.29
C VAL A 32 -17.28 1.02 -2.31
N LYS A 33 -18.50 1.14 -2.85
CA LYS A 33 -18.85 2.20 -3.80
C LYS A 33 -18.70 3.60 -3.18
N MET A 34 -19.10 3.75 -1.92
CA MET A 34 -18.97 5.02 -1.21
C MET A 34 -17.49 5.43 -1.10
N TYR A 35 -16.60 4.55 -0.65
CA TYR A 35 -15.17 4.84 -0.58
C TYR A 35 -14.59 5.17 -1.96
N GLN A 36 -14.93 4.39 -2.99
CA GLN A 36 -14.51 4.66 -4.37
C GLN A 36 -14.96 6.05 -4.84
N ASN A 37 -16.24 6.39 -4.64
CA ASN A 37 -16.78 7.68 -5.03
C ASN A 37 -16.12 8.85 -4.30
N ASN A 38 -15.82 8.69 -3.00
CA ASN A 38 -15.10 9.71 -2.23
C ASN A 38 -13.68 9.96 -2.75
N PHE A 39 -12.96 8.90 -3.15
CA PHE A 39 -11.63 9.03 -3.74
C PHE A 39 -11.70 9.66 -5.14
N LEU A 40 -12.59 9.17 -6.00
CA LEU A 40 -12.73 9.66 -7.38
C LEU A 40 -13.28 11.08 -7.47
N SER A 41 -14.18 11.48 -6.58
CA SER A 41 -14.73 12.84 -6.59
C SER A 41 -13.65 13.90 -6.36
N ASN A 42 -12.67 13.63 -5.52
CA ASN A 42 -11.54 14.54 -5.33
C ASN A 42 -10.71 14.70 -6.60
N ASP A 43 -10.47 13.59 -7.30
CA ASP A 43 -9.74 13.60 -8.55
C ASP A 43 -10.46 14.40 -9.63
N GLN A 44 -11.78 14.21 -9.75
CA GLN A 44 -12.61 14.93 -10.72
C GLN A 44 -12.66 16.44 -10.42
N LEU A 45 -12.79 16.82 -9.15
CA LEU A 45 -12.76 18.22 -8.73
C LEU A 45 -11.40 18.86 -9.03
N TYR A 46 -10.32 18.15 -8.77
CA TYR A 46 -8.97 18.61 -9.08
C TYR A 46 -8.79 18.82 -10.58
N ASP A 47 -9.18 17.86 -11.40
CA ASP A 47 -9.04 17.95 -12.86
C ASP A 47 -9.87 19.07 -13.47
N SER A 48 -11.10 19.26 -12.97
CA SER A 48 -11.99 20.34 -13.46
C SER A 48 -11.43 21.74 -13.16
N ARG A 49 -10.67 21.92 -12.08
CA ARG A 49 -10.07 23.21 -11.72
C ARG A 49 -8.86 23.58 -12.55
N PHE A 50 -8.12 22.59 -13.04
CA PHE A 50 -6.82 22.84 -13.68
C PHE A 50 -6.84 22.73 -15.22
N ASP A 51 -8.02 22.45 -15.84
CA ASP A 51 -8.16 22.28 -17.31
C ASP A 51 -6.96 21.55 -17.93
N ARG A 52 -6.50 20.52 -17.23
CA ARG A 52 -5.35 19.75 -17.68
C ARG A 52 -5.80 18.77 -18.74
N GLN A 53 -5.71 19.19 -20.00
CA GLN A 53 -5.66 18.23 -21.11
C GLN A 53 -4.52 17.25 -20.81
N GLU A 54 -4.92 16.06 -20.46
CA GLU A 54 -4.03 15.01 -19.96
C GLU A 54 -2.91 14.72 -20.95
N LYS A 55 -1.70 15.13 -20.61
CA LYS A 55 -0.56 14.33 -21.03
C LYS A 55 -0.77 12.95 -20.42
N LYS A 56 -0.71 11.89 -21.23
CA LYS A 56 -0.85 10.44 -20.87
C LYS A 56 0.15 9.98 -19.80
N GLN A 57 0.30 10.71 -18.70
CA GLN A 57 1.09 10.28 -17.53
C GLN A 57 0.14 9.51 -16.61
N GLN A 58 0.61 8.36 -16.19
CA GLN A 58 -0.10 7.49 -15.25
C GLN A 58 -0.46 8.28 -13.99
N LYS A 59 -1.75 8.48 -13.75
CA LYS A 59 -2.26 9.27 -12.62
C LYS A 59 -2.23 8.41 -11.37
N ILE A 60 -1.60 8.91 -10.32
CA ILE A 60 -1.65 8.27 -9.00
C ILE A 60 -2.91 8.78 -8.29
N HIS A 61 -3.87 7.90 -8.06
CA HIS A 61 -5.13 8.21 -7.37
C HIS A 61 -5.01 8.05 -5.86
N ALA A 62 -4.23 7.07 -5.41
CA ALA A 62 -4.01 6.80 -4.00
C ALA A 62 -2.64 6.15 -3.75
N HIS A 63 -2.12 6.34 -2.54
CA HIS A 63 -0.96 5.61 -2.03
C HIS A 63 -1.43 4.49 -1.12
N HIS A 64 -0.83 3.31 -1.25
CA HIS A 64 -1.14 2.14 -0.42
C HIS A 64 0.05 1.82 0.48
N VAL A 65 -0.19 1.80 1.77
CA VAL A 65 0.78 1.45 2.82
C VAL A 65 0.29 0.21 3.55
N ILE A 66 1.20 -0.68 3.90
CA ILE A 66 0.94 -1.82 4.78
C ILE A 66 1.75 -1.63 6.05
N GLN A 67 1.07 -1.71 7.21
CA GLN A 67 1.67 -1.65 8.54
C GLN A 67 1.36 -2.98 9.25
N SER A 68 2.39 -3.77 9.53
CA SER A 68 2.26 -5.10 10.14
C SER A 68 2.82 -5.12 11.55
N PHE A 69 2.20 -5.91 12.42
CA PHE A 69 2.59 -6.09 13.81
C PHE A 69 3.01 -7.54 14.06
N SER A 70 3.92 -7.74 15.03
CA SER A 70 4.35 -9.07 15.39
C SER A 70 3.20 -9.86 16.01
N PRO A 71 3.06 -11.17 15.73
CA PRO A 71 2.13 -12.03 16.47
C PRO A 71 2.42 -12.10 17.98
N GLU A 72 3.67 -11.76 18.38
CA GLU A 72 4.09 -11.73 19.77
C GLU A 72 3.64 -10.44 20.51
N ASP A 73 3.23 -9.41 19.77
CA ASP A 73 2.72 -8.18 20.34
C ASP A 73 1.32 -8.43 20.93
N LYS A 74 1.13 -8.05 22.19
CA LYS A 74 -0.15 -8.22 22.90
C LYS A 74 -1.12 -7.09 22.62
N LEU A 75 -1.21 -6.66 21.36
CA LEU A 75 -2.11 -5.61 20.93
C LEU A 75 -3.42 -6.19 20.40
N SER A 76 -4.52 -5.58 20.77
CA SER A 76 -5.80 -5.90 20.17
C SER A 76 -5.89 -5.40 18.72
N PRO A 77 -6.70 -6.02 17.86
CA PRO A 77 -6.92 -5.52 16.51
C PRO A 77 -7.44 -4.08 16.45
N GLU A 78 -8.22 -3.69 17.44
CA GLU A 78 -8.75 -2.33 17.61
C GLU A 78 -7.64 -1.32 17.91
N GLU A 79 -6.67 -1.69 18.77
CA GLU A 79 -5.48 -0.87 19.04
C GLU A 79 -4.60 -0.75 17.80
N ILE A 80 -4.40 -1.85 17.07
CA ILE A 80 -3.64 -1.86 15.81
C ILE A 80 -4.30 -0.95 14.76
N ASN A 81 -5.64 -1.02 14.63
CA ASN A 81 -6.38 -0.12 13.76
C ASN A 81 -6.19 1.35 14.15
N ARG A 82 -6.32 1.65 15.45
CA ARG A 82 -6.10 3.00 16.00
C ARG A 82 -4.68 3.51 15.73
N ILE A 83 -3.66 2.67 15.92
CA ILE A 83 -2.26 3.04 15.61
C ILE A 83 -2.11 3.39 14.13
N GLY A 84 -2.69 2.61 13.23
CA GLY A 84 -2.69 2.90 11.80
C GLY A 84 -3.35 4.24 11.48
N TYR A 85 -4.52 4.49 12.05
CA TYR A 85 -5.26 5.73 11.88
C TYR A 85 -4.46 6.95 12.36
N GLU A 86 -3.95 6.93 13.59
CA GLU A 86 -3.19 8.05 14.16
C GLU A 86 -1.86 8.27 13.42
N THR A 87 -1.20 7.19 12.98
CA THR A 87 0.04 7.26 12.18
C THR A 87 -0.19 8.10 10.91
N ILE A 88 -1.24 7.81 10.18
CA ILE A 88 -1.50 8.53 8.93
C ILE A 88 -2.04 9.92 9.19
N LYS A 89 -2.92 10.10 10.15
CA LYS A 89 -3.47 11.41 10.51
C LYS A 89 -2.36 12.40 10.87
N GLU A 90 -1.36 11.96 11.64
CA GLU A 90 -0.20 12.77 11.99
C GLU A 90 0.69 13.04 10.77
N LEU A 91 0.99 11.99 9.98
CA LEU A 91 1.86 12.09 8.80
C LEU A 91 1.38 13.13 7.79
N ILE A 92 0.06 13.10 7.49
CA ILE A 92 -0.56 13.98 6.48
C ILE A 92 -1.23 15.21 7.09
N ARG A 93 -1.12 15.40 8.40
CA ARG A 93 -1.69 16.53 9.16
C ARG A 93 -3.20 16.72 8.93
N GLY A 94 -3.93 15.63 8.71
CA GLY A 94 -5.36 15.65 8.48
C GLY A 94 -5.81 16.33 7.18
N ASN A 95 -4.95 16.46 6.18
CA ASN A 95 -5.28 17.18 4.94
C ASN A 95 -5.77 16.26 3.80
N PHE A 96 -5.62 14.97 3.92
CA PHE A 96 -5.99 14.02 2.87
C PHE A 96 -6.99 12.99 3.38
N ARG A 97 -7.87 12.53 2.50
CA ARG A 97 -8.75 11.40 2.82
C ARG A 97 -7.94 10.11 2.91
N PHE A 98 -8.30 9.27 3.87
CA PHE A 98 -7.70 7.93 3.98
C PHE A 98 -8.65 6.94 4.64
N ILE A 99 -8.39 5.66 4.41
CA ILE A 99 -9.06 4.53 5.09
C ILE A 99 -8.01 3.58 5.64
N VAL A 100 -8.33 2.95 6.76
CA VAL A 100 -7.46 2.00 7.48
C VAL A 100 -8.26 0.74 7.78
N PRO A 101 -8.41 -0.19 6.84
CA PRO A 101 -8.88 -1.53 7.12
C PRO A 101 -7.79 -2.35 7.82
N THR A 102 -8.15 -3.01 8.93
CA THR A 102 -7.27 -3.92 9.66
C THR A 102 -7.68 -5.36 9.38
N HIS A 103 -6.73 -6.16 8.92
CA HIS A 103 -6.92 -7.57 8.60
C HIS A 103 -6.46 -8.46 9.75
N THR A 104 -7.31 -9.45 10.08
CA THR A 104 -7.09 -10.44 11.14
C THR A 104 -7.08 -11.88 10.62
N ASP A 105 -6.98 -12.06 9.31
CA ASP A 105 -7.02 -13.37 8.63
C ASP A 105 -5.65 -14.07 8.56
N LYS A 106 -4.60 -13.45 9.10
CA LYS A 106 -3.24 -13.98 9.16
C LYS A 106 -2.74 -14.05 10.60
N ASP A 107 -1.68 -14.81 10.84
CA ASP A 107 -1.03 -14.90 12.14
C ASP A 107 -0.55 -13.53 12.65
N HIS A 108 -0.16 -12.64 11.72
CA HIS A 108 0.19 -11.26 12.02
C HIS A 108 -0.95 -10.32 11.60
N ILE A 109 -1.42 -9.54 12.54
CA ILE A 109 -2.43 -8.50 12.26
C ILE A 109 -1.76 -7.35 11.52
N HIS A 110 -2.44 -6.82 10.49
CA HIS A 110 -1.88 -5.77 9.67
C HIS A 110 -2.94 -4.79 9.17
N ASN A 111 -2.53 -3.54 9.07
CA ASN A 111 -3.32 -2.47 8.47
C ASN A 111 -3.01 -2.38 6.98
N HIS A 112 -4.04 -2.32 6.16
CA HIS A 112 -3.97 -1.78 4.82
C HIS A 112 -4.41 -0.32 4.88
N ILE A 113 -3.58 0.60 4.44
CA ILE A 113 -3.87 2.02 4.50
C ILE A 113 -3.90 2.58 3.09
N LEU A 114 -5.03 3.14 2.69
CA LEU A 114 -5.16 3.86 1.42
C LEU A 114 -5.30 5.36 1.70
N ILE A 115 -4.41 6.16 1.12
CA ILE A 115 -4.37 7.62 1.26
C ILE A 115 -4.65 8.23 -0.10
N ASN A 116 -5.67 9.08 -0.19
CA ASN A 116 -5.96 9.82 -1.43
C ASN A 116 -4.78 10.74 -1.78
N SER A 117 -4.51 10.88 -3.07
CA SER A 117 -3.38 11.68 -3.54
C SER A 117 -3.64 13.18 -3.57
N ILE A 118 -4.87 13.63 -3.29
CA ILE A 118 -5.29 15.03 -3.41
C ILE A 118 -5.73 15.56 -2.06
N ASP A 119 -5.20 16.73 -1.69
CA ASP A 119 -5.52 17.46 -0.47
C ASP A 119 -6.98 17.92 -0.46
N LEU A 120 -7.64 17.82 0.70
CA LEU A 120 -9.05 18.20 0.88
C LEU A 120 -9.31 19.71 0.78
N ASN A 121 -8.33 20.52 1.16
CA ASN A 121 -8.48 21.97 1.35
C ASN A 121 -7.69 22.79 0.33
N SER A 122 -6.78 22.14 -0.38
CA SER A 122 -5.92 22.79 -1.36
C SER A 122 -5.76 21.89 -2.58
N ASP A 123 -5.40 22.48 -3.70
CA ASP A 123 -5.18 21.75 -4.95
C ASP A 123 -3.77 21.15 -5.01
N LYS A 124 -3.24 20.68 -3.88
CA LYS A 124 -1.93 20.05 -3.80
C LYS A 124 -2.04 18.54 -3.86
N LYS A 125 -1.10 17.93 -4.56
CA LYS A 125 -0.93 16.47 -4.54
C LYS A 125 0.00 16.04 -3.41
N LEU A 126 -0.32 14.91 -2.81
CA LEU A 126 0.54 14.26 -1.82
C LEU A 126 1.86 13.88 -2.51
N LYS A 127 2.94 14.45 -2.03
CA LYS A 127 4.26 14.08 -2.47
C LYS A 127 4.73 12.87 -1.66
N TRP A 128 4.88 11.74 -2.34
CA TRP A 128 5.40 10.53 -1.71
C TRP A 128 6.86 10.32 -2.11
N ASP A 129 7.76 10.67 -1.21
CA ASP A 129 9.20 10.55 -1.39
C ASP A 129 9.86 9.87 -0.20
N TYR A 130 11.17 9.68 -0.26
CA TYR A 130 11.95 9.04 0.80
C TYR A 130 11.81 9.73 2.17
N ALA A 131 11.69 11.06 2.19
CA ALA A 131 11.47 11.80 3.44
C ALA A 131 10.11 11.45 4.06
N GLN A 132 9.07 11.32 3.23
CA GLN A 132 7.74 10.92 3.67
C GLN A 132 7.72 9.48 4.20
N GLU A 133 8.41 8.55 3.53
CA GLU A 133 8.55 7.16 4.01
C GLU A 133 9.29 7.07 5.35
N ARG A 134 10.36 7.86 5.50
CA ARG A 134 11.09 7.95 6.76
C ARG A 134 10.22 8.50 7.88
N ASN A 135 9.46 9.57 7.64
CA ASN A 135 8.55 10.14 8.61
C ASN A 135 7.44 9.15 9.00
N LEU A 136 6.85 8.46 8.00
CA LEU A 136 5.88 7.40 8.24
C LEU A 136 6.41 6.36 9.23
N ARG A 137 7.63 5.87 9.00
CA ARG A 137 8.27 4.88 9.87
C ARG A 137 8.49 5.42 11.28
N MET A 138 9.02 6.63 11.40
CA MET A 138 9.28 7.25 12.71
C MET A 138 7.99 7.42 13.53
N ILE A 139 6.91 7.88 12.92
CA ILE A 139 5.61 8.06 13.58
C ILE A 139 5.03 6.70 13.97
N SER A 140 5.02 5.74 13.02
CA SER A 140 4.54 4.38 13.24
C SER A 140 5.27 3.69 14.40
N ASP A 141 6.61 3.72 14.40
CA ASP A 141 7.43 3.10 15.44
C ASP A 141 7.19 3.75 16.81
N ARG A 142 7.05 5.07 16.87
CA ARG A 142 6.75 5.77 18.11
C ARG A 142 5.39 5.35 18.68
N LEU A 143 4.34 5.41 17.89
CA LEU A 143 2.98 5.06 18.32
C LEU A 143 2.86 3.57 18.69
N ALA A 144 3.48 2.69 17.93
CA ALA A 144 3.52 1.26 18.23
C ALA A 144 4.25 0.99 19.55
N LYS A 145 5.39 1.65 19.79
CA LYS A 145 6.14 1.55 21.05
C LYS A 145 5.35 2.07 22.25
N GLU A 146 4.68 3.21 22.09
CA GLU A 146 3.80 3.77 23.15
C GLU A 146 2.66 2.81 23.53
N ALA A 147 2.18 2.01 22.57
CA ALA A 147 1.18 0.97 22.78
C ALA A 147 1.77 -0.36 23.29
N GLY A 148 3.09 -0.46 23.47
CA GLY A 148 3.77 -1.66 24.01
C GLY A 148 4.20 -2.69 22.96
N ALA A 149 4.14 -2.36 21.66
CA ALA A 149 4.66 -3.22 20.60
C ALA A 149 6.19 -3.23 20.57
N LYS A 150 6.73 -4.35 20.12
CA LYS A 150 8.17 -4.53 19.90
C LYS A 150 8.58 -3.91 18.57
N ILE A 151 9.44 -2.91 18.61
CA ILE A 151 9.96 -2.29 17.39
C ILE A 151 11.07 -3.15 16.80
N ILE A 152 10.89 -3.54 15.56
CA ILE A 152 11.91 -4.25 14.79
C ILE A 152 12.83 -3.21 14.14
N PRO A 153 14.10 -3.11 14.54
CA PRO A 153 15.01 -2.16 13.94
C PRO A 153 15.16 -2.44 12.43
N PRO A 154 15.28 -1.40 11.60
CA PRO A 154 15.48 -1.61 10.17
C PRO A 154 16.74 -2.45 9.97
N ASN A 155 16.58 -3.59 9.30
CA ASN A 155 17.71 -4.45 9.01
C ASN A 155 18.66 -3.72 8.04
N ARG A 156 19.84 -3.34 8.50
CA ARG A 156 20.87 -2.71 7.65
C ARG A 156 21.29 -3.58 6.48
N TYR A 157 21.02 -4.89 6.57
CA TYR A 157 21.31 -5.87 5.52
C TYR A 157 20.20 -5.99 4.48
N SER A 158 19.08 -5.25 4.62
CA SER A 158 17.96 -5.40 3.71
C SER A 158 18.30 -5.03 2.26
N HIS A 159 19.23 -4.10 2.02
CA HIS A 159 19.68 -3.78 0.66
C HIS A 159 20.55 -4.89 0.07
N GLU A 160 21.52 -5.41 0.82
CA GLU A 160 22.38 -6.52 0.35
C GLU A 160 21.61 -7.83 0.27
N GLN A 161 20.74 -8.13 1.24
CA GLN A 161 19.88 -9.31 1.19
C GLN A 161 18.80 -9.20 0.10
N PHE A 162 18.24 -8.01 -0.13
CA PHE A 162 17.30 -7.79 -1.21
C PHE A 162 17.97 -7.89 -2.58
N ASP A 163 19.17 -7.39 -2.74
CA ASP A 163 19.97 -7.54 -3.95
C ASP A 163 20.45 -8.98 -4.14
N THR A 164 20.81 -9.68 -3.07
CA THR A 164 21.15 -11.10 -3.09
C THR A 164 19.91 -11.94 -3.38
N TYR A 165 18.78 -11.67 -2.73
CA TYR A 165 17.49 -12.33 -3.00
C TYR A 165 17.01 -12.07 -4.43
N ARG A 166 17.21 -10.85 -4.95
CA ARG A 166 16.87 -10.49 -6.33
C ARG A 166 17.78 -11.20 -7.33
N LYS A 167 19.06 -11.38 -7.00
CA LYS A 167 20.04 -12.10 -7.81
C LYS A 167 19.85 -13.62 -7.79
N THR A 168 19.37 -14.17 -6.67
CA THR A 168 19.12 -15.61 -6.49
C THR A 168 17.68 -16.01 -6.79
N ASN A 169 16.80 -15.05 -7.09
CA ASN A 169 15.40 -15.33 -7.39
C ASN A 169 15.28 -15.99 -8.77
N HIS A 170 14.58 -17.09 -8.84
CA HIS A 170 14.25 -17.83 -10.06
C HIS A 170 13.80 -16.95 -11.24
N LYS A 171 13.08 -15.86 -10.97
CA LYS A 171 12.73 -14.83 -11.96
C LYS A 171 13.95 -14.13 -12.57
N PHE A 172 14.97 -13.85 -11.77
CA PHE A 172 16.18 -13.19 -12.24
C PHE A 172 17.01 -14.15 -13.10
N GLU A 173 17.18 -15.37 -12.64
CA GLU A 173 17.88 -16.43 -13.40
C GLU A 173 17.16 -16.71 -14.71
N LEU A 174 15.84 -16.87 -14.68
CA LEU A 174 15.03 -17.06 -15.89
C LEU A 174 15.20 -15.90 -16.88
N LYS A 175 15.22 -14.68 -16.37
CA LYS A 175 15.41 -13.47 -17.18
C LYS A 175 16.81 -13.43 -17.80
N GLN A 176 17.86 -13.80 -17.06
CA GLN A 176 19.23 -13.88 -17.57
C GLN A 176 19.35 -14.97 -18.65
N ARG A 177 18.75 -16.14 -18.42
CA ARG A 177 18.71 -17.24 -19.40
C ARG A 177 17.98 -16.82 -20.67
N LEU A 178 16.84 -16.13 -20.54
CA LEU A 178 16.10 -15.61 -21.69
C LEU A 178 16.89 -14.58 -22.50
N TYR A 179 17.56 -13.64 -21.84
CA TYR A 179 18.42 -12.66 -22.53
C TYR A 179 19.59 -13.34 -23.25
N PHE A 180 20.25 -14.30 -22.57
CA PHE A 180 21.32 -15.06 -23.18
C PHE A 180 20.85 -15.82 -24.44
N LEU A 181 19.68 -16.46 -24.36
CA LEU A 181 19.09 -17.16 -25.49
C LEU A 181 18.74 -16.20 -26.64
N LEU A 182 18.16 -15.04 -26.33
CA LEU A 182 17.82 -14.02 -27.35
C LEU A 182 19.05 -13.49 -28.07
N GLU A 183 20.14 -13.22 -27.36
CA GLU A 183 21.38 -12.70 -27.92
C GLU A 183 22.15 -13.74 -28.74
N ASN A 184 22.01 -15.03 -28.39
CA ASN A 184 22.80 -16.10 -28.99
C ASN A 184 22.01 -17.01 -29.95
N SER A 185 20.73 -16.68 -30.24
CA SER A 185 19.90 -17.47 -31.17
C SER A 185 19.76 -16.78 -32.53
N LYS A 186 19.90 -17.55 -33.59
CA LYS A 186 19.80 -17.05 -34.98
C LYS A 186 18.36 -16.88 -35.45
N ASN A 187 17.46 -17.70 -34.93
CA ASN A 187 16.02 -17.69 -35.23
C ASN A 187 15.26 -18.35 -34.08
N PHE A 188 13.92 -18.40 -34.17
CA PHE A 188 13.07 -18.97 -33.13
C PHE A 188 13.28 -20.48 -32.90
N GLU A 189 13.57 -21.26 -33.96
CA GLU A 189 13.83 -22.70 -33.86
C GLU A 189 15.11 -22.98 -33.11
N ASP A 190 16.18 -22.24 -33.38
CA ASP A 190 17.45 -22.28 -32.66
C ASP A 190 17.30 -21.84 -31.18
N PHE A 191 16.45 -20.83 -30.92
CA PHE A 191 16.10 -20.42 -29.57
C PHE A 191 15.43 -21.54 -28.77
N VAL A 192 14.42 -22.20 -29.35
CA VAL A 192 13.73 -23.35 -28.71
C VAL A 192 14.65 -24.51 -28.46
N ALA A 193 15.49 -24.85 -29.44
CA ALA A 193 16.49 -25.92 -29.31
C ALA A 193 17.47 -25.66 -28.17
N LYS A 194 17.99 -24.43 -28.04
CA LYS A 194 18.89 -24.03 -26.96
C LYS A 194 18.20 -23.95 -25.61
N ALA A 195 16.93 -23.48 -25.58
CA ALA A 195 16.14 -23.43 -24.36
C ALA A 195 15.89 -24.82 -23.76
N SER A 196 15.71 -25.86 -24.58
CA SER A 196 15.51 -27.24 -24.12
C SER A 196 16.75 -27.85 -23.44
N VAL A 197 17.94 -27.34 -23.73
CA VAL A 197 19.22 -27.80 -23.15
C VAL A 197 19.55 -27.11 -21.84
N LEU A 198 18.95 -25.93 -21.58
CA LEU A 198 19.19 -25.12 -20.38
C LEU A 198 18.21 -25.39 -19.22
N ASN A 199 17.40 -26.41 -19.29
CA ASN A 199 16.51 -26.89 -18.24
C ASN A 199 17.25 -27.56 -17.10
#